data_c58d8f202605bac29c71416eab4c9702
#
_entry.id   c58d8f202605bac29c71416eab4c9702
#
_cell.length_a   1.000
_cell.length_b   1.000
_cell.length_c   1.000
_cell.angle_alpha   90.00
_cell.angle_beta   90.00
_cell.angle_gamma   90.00
#
_symmetry.space_group_name_H-M   'P 1'
#
loop_
_entity.id
_entity.type
_entity.pdbx_description
1 polymer ?
#
loop_
_entity_poly.entity_id
_entity_poly.type
_entity_poly.pdbx_seq_one_letter_code
_entity_poly.pdbx_strand_id
1 'polypeptide(L)'
;VNSVNGEEKSMSEILPLVKKYGAAVVGLTLDEGGIPVTAENRFQIAQRIMDRALAEGIKKENVFIDCLTLTASAEQAKVMDTVKALKRVKEELGLKTVLGVSNVSFGLPNRPLINHNFLTMALAAGLDLPIINPNDEEMTGAVRAYKLLANLDRDALQFIEAYKDFQPRKDKTDKSNLSKDTSAGKTGPLEPATVQASIGKKLEIDLEYAIENGLKDEGVKITERLLETIRPMEIVDQILIPALDKAGANFESGEIFLPQLLLSAGVAQGAFDLIKAKLAADSNIRE
;
A
#
# COMPACT_ATOMS: atom_id res chain seq x y z
N VAL A 1 16.38 14.38 -2.73
CA VAL A 1 16.58 13.26 -1.78
C VAL A 1 15.26 12.59 -1.49
N ASN A 2 15.16 11.29 -1.66
CA ASN A 2 14.01 10.47 -1.28
C ASN A 2 14.56 9.39 -0.33
N SER A 3 14.30 9.52 0.95
CA SER A 3 13.39 10.42 1.63
C SER A 3 13.88 10.76 3.04
N VAL A 4 13.21 11.67 3.70
CA VAL A 4 13.24 11.90 5.16
C VAL A 4 11.87 11.55 5.73
N ASN A 5 11.78 11.16 7.00
CA ASN A 5 10.51 10.96 7.70
C ASN A 5 10.40 11.83 8.96
N GLY A 6 9.31 11.70 9.72
CA GLY A 6 9.06 12.50 10.92
C GLY A 6 9.85 12.08 12.16
N GLU A 7 10.73 11.07 12.07
CA GLU A 7 11.61 10.66 13.16
C GLU A 7 12.73 11.70 13.35
N GLU A 8 13.03 12.06 14.61
CA GLU A 8 14.09 13.04 14.91
C GLU A 8 15.46 12.58 14.35
N LYS A 9 15.76 11.29 14.44
CA LYS A 9 16.99 10.73 13.90
C LYS A 9 17.07 10.94 12.38
N SER A 10 16.01 10.62 11.65
CA SER A 10 15.96 10.78 10.19
C SER A 10 16.13 12.24 9.78
N MET A 11 15.43 13.17 10.44
CA MET A 11 15.52 14.60 10.15
C MET A 11 16.92 15.16 10.46
N SER A 12 17.51 14.79 11.59
CA SER A 12 18.84 15.28 12.00
C SER A 12 19.99 14.77 11.11
N GLU A 13 19.85 13.58 10.52
CA GLU A 13 20.87 13.01 9.63
C GLU A 13 20.72 13.51 8.18
N ILE A 14 19.49 13.59 7.68
CA ILE A 14 19.21 13.84 6.25
C ILE A 14 19.12 15.32 5.90
N LEU A 15 18.42 16.14 6.71
CA LEU A 15 18.18 17.53 6.34
C LEU A 15 19.45 18.38 6.21
N PRO A 16 20.50 18.23 7.06
CA PRO A 16 21.76 18.91 6.84
C PRO A 16 22.43 18.55 5.51
N LEU A 17 22.30 17.32 5.04
CA LEU A 17 22.81 16.89 3.74
C LEU A 17 22.01 17.54 2.61
N VAL A 18 20.68 17.56 2.72
CA VAL A 18 19.80 18.25 1.76
C VAL A 18 20.21 19.72 1.63
N LYS A 19 20.45 20.40 2.75
CA LYS A 19 20.90 21.78 2.76
C LYS A 19 22.27 21.94 2.14
N LYS A 20 23.23 21.11 2.53
CA LYS A 20 24.62 21.14 2.03
C LYS A 20 24.68 21.06 0.51
N TYR A 21 23.86 20.20 -0.09
CA TYR A 21 23.86 19.98 -1.54
C TYR A 21 22.82 20.80 -2.30
N GLY A 22 22.05 21.67 -1.63
CA GLY A 22 20.99 22.47 -2.25
C GLY A 22 19.91 21.64 -2.92
N ALA A 23 19.68 20.41 -2.43
CA ALA A 23 18.75 19.46 -3.02
C ALA A 23 17.30 19.73 -2.59
N ALA A 24 16.35 19.16 -3.34
CA ALA A 24 14.98 18.97 -2.86
C ALA A 24 14.87 17.68 -2.04
N VAL A 25 13.87 17.62 -1.16
CA VAL A 25 13.63 16.45 -0.27
C VAL A 25 12.16 16.05 -0.29
N VAL A 26 11.92 14.76 -0.27
CA VAL A 26 10.59 14.17 -0.04
C VAL A 26 10.49 13.78 1.43
N GLY A 27 9.52 14.35 2.14
CA GLY A 27 9.17 13.99 3.51
C GLY A 27 8.02 13.00 3.53
N LEU A 28 8.24 11.86 4.15
CA LEU A 28 7.22 10.82 4.34
C LEU A 28 6.44 11.10 5.63
N THR A 29 5.12 11.07 5.57
CA THR A 29 4.27 11.28 6.76
C THR A 29 4.18 10.02 7.63
N LEU A 30 5.32 9.56 8.11
CA LEU A 30 5.47 8.51 9.12
C LEU A 30 6.48 8.92 10.18
N ASP A 31 6.42 8.32 11.35
CA ASP A 31 7.34 8.53 12.46
C ASP A 31 7.56 7.22 13.23
N GLU A 32 8.10 7.30 14.45
CA GLU A 32 8.38 6.15 15.32
C GLU A 32 7.15 5.25 15.57
N GLY A 33 5.93 5.82 15.45
CA GLY A 33 4.67 5.09 15.52
C GLY A 33 4.25 4.41 14.22
N GLY A 34 5.05 4.56 13.15
CA GLY A 34 4.73 4.07 11.81
C GLY A 34 3.89 5.05 10.99
N ILE A 35 3.07 4.53 10.06
CA ILE A 35 2.22 5.35 9.21
C ILE A 35 0.90 5.68 9.93
N PRO A 36 0.63 6.96 10.25
CA PRO A 36 -0.63 7.32 10.89
C PRO A 36 -1.83 7.06 9.98
N VAL A 37 -2.90 6.56 10.56
CA VAL A 37 -4.12 6.25 9.79
C VAL A 37 -4.97 7.49 9.50
N THR A 38 -4.89 8.55 10.33
CA THR A 38 -5.71 9.76 10.19
C THR A 38 -5.04 10.85 9.38
N ALA A 39 -5.82 11.62 8.65
CA ALA A 39 -5.34 12.80 7.91
C ALA A 39 -4.71 13.84 8.84
N GLU A 40 -5.26 14.01 10.05
CA GLU A 40 -4.74 14.95 11.06
C GLU A 40 -3.30 14.61 11.47
N ASN A 41 -3.05 13.36 11.87
CA ASN A 41 -1.73 12.96 12.33
C ASN A 41 -0.69 13.02 11.19
N ARG A 42 -1.07 12.69 9.96
CA ARG A 42 -0.20 12.84 8.78
C ARG A 42 0.13 14.30 8.52
N PHE A 43 -0.85 15.19 8.65
CA PHE A 43 -0.64 16.63 8.52
C PHE A 43 0.33 17.17 9.58
N GLN A 44 0.19 16.74 10.84
CA GLN A 44 1.11 17.14 11.92
C GLN A 44 2.55 16.69 11.66
N ILE A 45 2.76 15.48 11.12
CA ILE A 45 4.10 15.03 10.72
C ILE A 45 4.63 15.85 9.54
N ALA A 46 3.79 16.13 8.53
CA ALA A 46 4.18 16.99 7.41
C ALA A 46 4.62 18.39 7.88
N GLN A 47 3.87 18.98 8.80
CA GLN A 47 4.21 20.27 9.40
C GLN A 47 5.54 20.19 10.16
N ARG A 48 5.75 19.17 10.99
CA ARG A 48 7.02 18.95 11.71
C ARG A 48 8.22 18.86 10.78
N ILE A 49 8.09 18.08 9.69
CA ILE A 49 9.15 17.97 8.67
C ILE A 49 9.41 19.33 8.00
N MET A 50 8.35 20.05 7.63
CA MET A 50 8.47 21.39 7.03
C MET A 50 9.20 22.35 7.98
N ASP A 51 8.76 22.46 9.22
CA ASP A 51 9.33 23.37 10.20
C ASP A 51 10.80 23.07 10.45
N ARG A 52 11.16 21.80 10.57
CA ARG A 52 12.56 21.37 10.71
C ARG A 52 13.39 21.69 9.47
N ALA A 53 12.86 21.45 8.26
CA ALA A 53 13.56 21.77 7.01
C ALA A 53 13.81 23.28 6.87
N LEU A 54 12.82 24.11 7.23
CA LEU A 54 12.96 25.57 7.24
C LEU A 54 14.00 26.03 8.27
N ALA A 55 14.03 25.43 9.45
CA ALA A 55 15.02 25.73 10.50
C ALA A 55 16.46 25.39 10.04
N GLU A 56 16.65 24.33 9.24
CA GLU A 56 17.93 24.00 8.59
C GLU A 56 18.25 24.96 7.42
N GLY A 57 17.35 25.86 7.06
CA GLY A 57 17.50 26.82 5.95
C GLY A 57 17.27 26.20 4.58
N ILE A 58 16.53 25.09 4.47
CA ILE A 58 16.03 24.56 3.21
C ILE A 58 14.83 25.41 2.79
N LYS A 59 14.78 25.78 1.51
CA LYS A 59 13.67 26.58 1.00
C LYS A 59 12.40 25.75 0.94
N LYS A 60 11.25 26.34 1.26
CA LYS A 60 9.94 25.70 1.24
C LYS A 60 9.63 25.01 -0.09
N GLU A 61 9.99 25.64 -1.21
CA GLU A 61 9.79 25.10 -2.56
C GLU A 61 10.56 23.79 -2.85
N ASN A 62 11.56 23.46 -2.04
CA ASN A 62 12.36 22.25 -2.12
C ASN A 62 11.87 21.14 -1.18
N VAL A 63 10.79 21.37 -0.43
CA VAL A 63 10.16 20.37 0.44
C VAL A 63 8.91 19.82 -0.24
N PHE A 64 8.89 18.52 -0.47
CA PHE A 64 7.76 17.78 -1.01
C PHE A 64 7.25 16.83 0.06
N ILE A 65 5.95 16.61 0.15
CA ILE A 65 5.37 15.70 1.14
C ILE A 65 4.68 14.52 0.46
N ASP A 66 5.05 13.32 0.85
CA ASP A 66 4.33 12.08 0.54
C ASP A 66 3.42 11.73 1.71
N CYS A 67 2.10 11.84 1.46
CA CYS A 67 1.09 11.51 2.47
C CYS A 67 0.89 10.00 2.68
N LEU A 68 1.62 9.18 1.96
CA LEU A 68 1.63 7.72 2.03
C LEU A 68 0.25 7.09 1.77
N THR A 69 0.17 6.27 0.74
CA THR A 69 -1.07 5.56 0.39
C THR A 69 -1.18 4.27 1.17
N LEU A 70 -2.21 4.14 1.99
CA LEU A 70 -2.59 2.86 2.59
C LEU A 70 -3.38 2.03 1.59
N THR A 71 -3.21 0.71 1.66
CA THR A 71 -3.93 -0.19 0.77
C THR A 71 -5.39 -0.34 1.18
N ALA A 72 -6.29 -0.26 0.20
CA ALA A 72 -7.72 -0.39 0.43
C ALA A 72 -8.14 -1.79 0.90
N SER A 73 -7.34 -2.82 0.61
CA SER A 73 -7.61 -4.18 1.08
C SER A 73 -7.45 -4.33 2.60
N ALA A 74 -6.54 -3.57 3.22
CA ALA A 74 -6.29 -3.63 4.66
C ALA A 74 -7.02 -2.52 5.43
N GLU A 75 -7.12 -1.31 4.86
CA GLU A 75 -7.59 -0.12 5.56
C GLU A 75 -8.61 0.68 4.73
N GLN A 76 -9.64 -0.01 4.18
CA GLN A 76 -10.61 0.58 3.27
C GLN A 76 -11.26 1.87 3.81
N ALA A 77 -11.67 1.88 5.09
CA ALA A 77 -12.31 3.03 5.72
C ALA A 77 -11.39 4.28 5.79
N LYS A 78 -10.07 4.09 5.63
CA LYS A 78 -9.05 5.13 5.82
C LYS A 78 -8.37 5.58 4.53
N VAL A 79 -8.75 5.02 3.39
CA VAL A 79 -8.21 5.42 2.07
C VAL A 79 -8.40 6.91 1.84
N MET A 80 -9.58 7.44 2.18
CA MET A 80 -9.89 8.85 2.01
C MET A 80 -9.10 9.78 2.94
N ASP A 81 -8.50 9.26 4.02
CA ASP A 81 -7.62 10.07 4.87
C ASP A 81 -6.32 10.44 4.17
N THR A 82 -5.82 9.61 3.23
CA THR A 82 -4.70 10.00 2.35
C THR A 82 -5.08 11.21 1.50
N VAL A 83 -6.25 11.19 0.87
CA VAL A 83 -6.74 12.29 0.02
C VAL A 83 -6.97 13.57 0.84
N LYS A 84 -7.54 13.45 2.04
CA LYS A 84 -7.74 14.58 2.97
C LYS A 84 -6.40 15.17 3.45
N ALA A 85 -5.44 14.32 3.83
CA ALA A 85 -4.11 14.76 4.26
C ALA A 85 -3.40 15.53 3.14
N LEU A 86 -3.43 14.99 1.91
CA LEU A 86 -2.87 15.60 0.72
C LEU A 86 -3.46 16.99 0.47
N LYS A 87 -4.79 17.12 0.53
CA LYS A 87 -5.48 18.40 0.39
C LYS A 87 -5.02 19.42 1.44
N ARG A 88 -4.96 19.02 2.71
CA ARG A 88 -4.52 19.90 3.79
C ARG A 88 -3.07 20.33 3.65
N VAL A 89 -2.17 19.41 3.32
CA VAL A 89 -0.76 19.75 3.06
C VAL A 89 -0.64 20.77 1.94
N LYS A 90 -1.43 20.62 0.88
CA LYS A 90 -1.46 21.54 -0.24
C LYS A 90 -2.00 22.91 0.13
N GLU A 91 -3.17 22.95 0.76
CA GLU A 91 -3.91 24.20 1.01
C GLU A 91 -3.40 24.94 2.26
N GLU A 92 -3.10 24.23 3.36
CA GLU A 92 -2.74 24.85 4.63
C GLU A 92 -1.23 25.07 4.76
N LEU A 93 -0.39 24.10 4.33
CA LEU A 93 1.06 24.26 4.36
C LEU A 93 1.62 24.86 3.06
N GLY A 94 0.88 24.85 1.96
CA GLY A 94 1.33 25.34 0.66
C GLY A 94 2.55 24.61 0.11
N LEU A 95 2.70 23.31 0.46
CA LEU A 95 3.78 22.45 0.01
C LEU A 95 3.38 21.72 -1.28
N LYS A 96 4.38 21.25 -2.01
CA LYS A 96 4.17 20.31 -3.11
C LYS A 96 3.99 18.89 -2.54
N THR A 97 3.15 18.13 -3.21
CA THR A 97 2.78 16.78 -2.78
C THR A 97 3.24 15.71 -3.76
N VAL A 98 3.63 14.58 -3.21
CA VAL A 98 4.04 13.37 -3.93
C VAL A 98 3.17 12.22 -3.46
N LEU A 99 2.88 11.23 -4.29
CA LEU A 99 2.14 10.05 -3.85
C LEU A 99 2.42 8.83 -4.73
N GLY A 100 2.73 7.71 -4.10
CA GLY A 100 2.73 6.38 -4.73
C GLY A 100 1.30 5.88 -4.92
N VAL A 101 0.74 6.11 -6.11
CA VAL A 101 -0.70 5.90 -6.38
C VAL A 101 -1.10 4.43 -6.33
N SER A 102 -0.31 3.55 -6.94
CA SER A 102 -0.65 2.13 -7.12
C SER A 102 -0.74 1.33 -5.82
N ASN A 103 -0.23 1.88 -4.71
CA ASN A 103 -0.28 1.24 -3.40
C ASN A 103 -1.73 1.03 -2.90
N VAL A 104 -2.66 1.90 -3.30
CA VAL A 104 -4.07 1.82 -2.90
C VAL A 104 -4.73 0.50 -3.26
N SER A 105 -4.34 -0.10 -4.38
CA SER A 105 -4.99 -1.29 -4.95
C SER A 105 -4.27 -2.59 -4.64
N PHE A 106 -3.23 -2.56 -3.80
CA PHE A 106 -2.46 -3.77 -3.49
C PHE A 106 -3.37 -4.84 -2.88
N GLY A 107 -3.24 -6.09 -3.36
CA GLY A 107 -4.07 -7.21 -2.93
C GLY A 107 -5.50 -7.24 -3.47
N LEU A 108 -5.90 -6.29 -4.34
CA LEU A 108 -7.24 -6.25 -4.91
C LEU A 108 -7.24 -6.65 -6.40
N PRO A 109 -8.33 -7.25 -6.91
CA PRO A 109 -8.49 -7.53 -8.33
C PRO A 109 -8.71 -6.23 -9.11
N ASN A 110 -8.46 -6.26 -10.43
CA ASN A 110 -8.63 -5.13 -11.34
C ASN A 110 -7.97 -3.83 -10.85
N ARG A 111 -6.72 -3.95 -10.44
CA ARG A 111 -5.91 -2.85 -9.91
C ARG A 111 -5.90 -1.59 -10.81
N PRO A 112 -5.83 -1.71 -12.15
CA PRO A 112 -5.85 -0.53 -13.03
C PRO A 112 -7.07 0.36 -12.80
N LEU A 113 -8.27 -0.22 -12.67
CA LEU A 113 -9.49 0.53 -12.43
C LEU A 113 -9.42 1.33 -11.12
N ILE A 114 -8.88 0.74 -10.05
CA ILE A 114 -8.75 1.38 -8.75
C ILE A 114 -7.71 2.50 -8.80
N ASN A 115 -6.53 2.22 -9.40
CA ASN A 115 -5.41 3.15 -9.49
C ASN A 115 -5.79 4.42 -10.24
N HIS A 116 -6.42 4.28 -11.39
CA HIS A 116 -6.81 5.41 -12.24
C HIS A 116 -7.88 6.30 -11.56
N ASN A 117 -8.88 5.69 -10.90
CA ASN A 117 -9.86 6.47 -10.15
C ASN A 117 -9.23 7.17 -8.94
N PHE A 118 -8.39 6.47 -8.18
CA PHE A 118 -7.68 7.05 -7.04
C PHE A 118 -6.72 8.18 -7.46
N LEU A 119 -6.01 8.01 -8.57
CA LEU A 119 -5.17 9.07 -9.15
C LEU A 119 -6.00 10.33 -9.43
N THR A 120 -7.16 10.19 -10.07
CA THR A 120 -8.03 11.33 -10.37
C THR A 120 -8.49 12.05 -9.10
N MET A 121 -8.87 11.30 -8.05
CA MET A 121 -9.23 11.86 -6.75
C MET A 121 -8.06 12.59 -6.08
N ALA A 122 -6.86 12.01 -6.14
CA ALA A 122 -5.66 12.61 -5.57
C ALA A 122 -5.23 13.90 -6.32
N LEU A 123 -5.32 13.90 -7.65
CA LEU A 123 -5.06 15.09 -8.47
C LEU A 123 -6.05 16.21 -8.12
N ALA A 124 -7.33 15.90 -7.98
CA ALA A 124 -8.36 16.86 -7.57
C ALA A 124 -8.15 17.41 -6.15
N ALA A 125 -7.48 16.64 -5.28
CA ALA A 125 -7.08 17.08 -3.94
C ALA A 125 -5.75 17.85 -3.91
N GLY A 126 -5.08 18.04 -5.06
CA GLY A 126 -3.87 18.84 -5.17
C GLY A 126 -2.56 18.04 -5.24
N LEU A 127 -2.61 16.79 -5.71
CA LEU A 127 -1.39 16.01 -5.99
C LEU A 127 -0.58 16.67 -7.11
N ASP A 128 0.68 17.00 -6.83
CA ASP A 128 1.59 17.61 -7.81
C ASP A 128 2.41 16.56 -8.57
N LEU A 129 2.92 15.56 -7.89
CA LEU A 129 3.86 14.57 -8.41
C LEU A 129 3.36 13.13 -8.16
N PRO A 130 2.49 12.59 -9.02
CA PRO A 130 2.10 11.19 -8.93
C PRO A 130 3.26 10.27 -9.34
N ILE A 131 3.57 9.28 -8.50
CA ILE A 131 4.47 8.18 -8.87
C ILE A 131 3.61 7.10 -9.51
N ILE A 132 3.71 6.99 -10.83
CA ILE A 132 2.91 6.10 -11.67
C ILE A 132 3.78 5.46 -12.76
N ASN A 133 3.31 4.39 -13.37
CA ASN A 133 3.93 3.86 -14.57
C ASN A 133 3.61 4.77 -15.79
N PRO A 134 4.59 5.45 -16.39
CA PRO A 134 4.33 6.33 -17.52
C PRO A 134 3.92 5.61 -18.81
N ASN A 135 4.15 4.30 -18.87
CA ASN A 135 3.75 3.47 -20.02
C ASN A 135 2.30 2.95 -19.88
N ASP A 136 1.64 3.21 -18.77
CA ASP A 136 0.23 2.90 -18.57
C ASP A 136 -0.61 4.04 -19.18
N GLU A 137 -1.25 3.75 -20.31
CA GLU A 137 -2.05 4.73 -21.04
C GLU A 137 -3.27 5.21 -20.26
N GLU A 138 -3.87 4.37 -19.42
CA GLU A 138 -5.01 4.76 -18.59
C GLU A 138 -4.57 5.73 -17.49
N MET A 139 -3.42 5.50 -16.87
CA MET A 139 -2.87 6.40 -15.84
C MET A 139 -2.45 7.75 -16.44
N THR A 140 -1.72 7.73 -17.55
CA THR A 140 -1.32 8.97 -18.24
C THR A 140 -2.51 9.69 -18.85
N GLY A 141 -3.50 8.95 -19.33
CA GLY A 141 -4.77 9.47 -19.81
C GLY A 141 -5.56 10.19 -18.72
N ALA A 142 -5.63 9.62 -17.50
CA ALA A 142 -6.27 10.26 -16.34
C ALA A 142 -5.61 11.61 -16.00
N VAL A 143 -4.27 11.69 -16.06
CA VAL A 143 -3.55 12.97 -15.84
C VAL A 143 -3.91 14.00 -16.92
N ARG A 144 -3.94 13.59 -18.21
CA ARG A 144 -4.31 14.50 -19.30
C ARG A 144 -5.75 14.98 -19.18
N ALA A 145 -6.67 14.06 -18.92
CA ALA A 145 -8.08 14.39 -18.70
C ALA A 145 -8.27 15.35 -17.51
N TYR A 146 -7.59 15.09 -16.40
CA TYR A 146 -7.61 16.00 -15.24
C TYR A 146 -7.10 17.40 -15.62
N LYS A 147 -5.96 17.50 -16.30
CA LYS A 147 -5.42 18.81 -16.72
C LYS A 147 -6.40 19.58 -17.58
N LEU A 148 -7.07 18.92 -18.53
CA LEU A 148 -8.11 19.51 -19.35
C LEU A 148 -9.28 20.03 -18.51
N LEU A 149 -9.84 19.18 -17.65
CA LEU A 149 -11.00 19.50 -16.82
C LEU A 149 -10.71 20.58 -15.77
N ALA A 150 -9.48 20.62 -15.24
CA ALA A 150 -9.02 21.63 -14.28
C ALA A 150 -8.55 22.95 -14.95
N ASN A 151 -8.72 23.11 -16.26
CA ASN A 151 -8.27 24.28 -17.04
C ASN A 151 -6.74 24.53 -16.94
N LEU A 152 -5.97 23.44 -16.84
CA LEU A 152 -4.49 23.45 -16.84
C LEU A 152 -3.90 23.17 -18.23
N ASP A 153 -4.73 22.65 -19.14
CA ASP A 153 -4.40 22.45 -20.55
C ASP A 153 -5.15 23.50 -21.39
N ARG A 154 -4.43 24.60 -21.68
CA ARG A 154 -5.01 25.75 -22.37
C ARG A 154 -5.48 25.35 -23.76
N ASP A 155 -6.73 25.72 -24.10
CA ASP A 155 -7.37 25.42 -25.37
C ASP A 155 -7.41 23.91 -25.74
N ALA A 156 -7.26 23.02 -24.73
CA ALA A 156 -7.21 21.56 -24.88
C ALA A 156 -6.10 21.04 -25.81
N LEU A 157 -5.07 21.82 -26.06
CA LEU A 157 -4.05 21.52 -27.09
C LEU A 157 -3.30 20.21 -26.80
N GLN A 158 -2.88 19.98 -25.54
CA GLN A 158 -2.15 18.77 -25.16
C GLN A 158 -3.04 17.53 -25.26
N PHE A 159 -4.31 17.66 -24.89
CA PHE A 159 -5.28 16.57 -24.95
C PHE A 159 -5.62 16.21 -26.41
N ILE A 160 -5.90 17.22 -27.23
CA ILE A 160 -6.20 17.03 -28.66
C ILE A 160 -5.01 16.37 -29.36
N GLU A 161 -3.78 16.87 -29.14
CA GLU A 161 -2.59 16.29 -29.76
C GLU A 161 -2.37 14.84 -29.35
N ALA A 162 -2.61 14.49 -28.07
CA ALA A 162 -2.44 13.14 -27.57
C ALA A 162 -3.47 12.14 -28.14
N TYR A 163 -4.65 12.61 -28.53
CA TYR A 163 -5.77 11.74 -28.91
C TYR A 163 -6.34 12.01 -30.31
N LYS A 164 -5.67 12.83 -31.15
CA LYS A 164 -6.13 13.14 -32.52
C LYS A 164 -6.37 11.92 -33.42
N ASP A 165 -5.59 10.84 -33.19
CA ASP A 165 -5.68 9.59 -33.95
C ASP A 165 -6.43 8.49 -33.16
N PHE A 166 -7.07 8.84 -32.04
CA PHE A 166 -7.78 7.88 -31.22
C PHE A 166 -8.99 7.31 -31.94
N GLN A 167 -8.98 6.00 -32.14
CA GLN A 167 -10.14 5.26 -32.63
C GLN A 167 -10.76 4.47 -31.47
N PRO A 168 -12.06 4.66 -31.17
CA PRO A 168 -12.73 3.84 -30.16
C PRO A 168 -12.57 2.37 -30.50
N ARG A 169 -12.19 1.53 -29.54
CA ARG A 169 -12.22 0.09 -29.73
C ARG A 169 -13.64 -0.29 -30.13
N LYS A 170 -13.83 -0.78 -31.36
CA LYS A 170 -15.09 -1.42 -31.74
C LYS A 170 -15.27 -2.60 -30.80
N ASP A 171 -16.30 -2.56 -29.97
CA ASP A 171 -16.70 -3.72 -29.16
C ASP A 171 -16.84 -4.91 -30.12
N LYS A 172 -15.88 -5.83 -30.05
CA LYS A 172 -16.09 -7.17 -30.57
C LYS A 172 -17.11 -7.81 -29.63
N THR A 173 -18.38 -7.65 -29.94
CA THR A 173 -19.42 -8.53 -29.42
C THR A 173 -19.18 -9.91 -30.02
N ASP A 174 -18.14 -10.59 -29.56
CA ASP A 174 -18.01 -12.04 -29.75
C ASP A 174 -19.02 -12.71 -28.82
N LYS A 175 -20.23 -12.84 -29.36
CA LYS A 175 -21.19 -13.86 -28.93
C LYS A 175 -20.65 -15.21 -29.36
N SER A 176 -19.70 -15.75 -28.65
CA SER A 176 -19.42 -17.21 -28.67
C SER A 176 -18.45 -17.53 -27.56
N ASN A 177 -18.96 -17.98 -26.44
CA ASN A 177 -18.45 -19.08 -25.63
C ASN A 177 -19.16 -19.09 -24.27
N LEU A 178 -20.48 -19.34 -24.31
CA LEU A 178 -21.18 -19.86 -23.17
C LEU A 178 -21.07 -21.38 -23.25
N SER A 179 -19.89 -21.93 -23.04
CA SER A 179 -19.73 -23.37 -22.83
C SER A 179 -20.08 -23.70 -21.38
N LYS A 180 -21.20 -24.39 -21.27
CA LYS A 180 -21.64 -25.09 -20.08
C LYS A 180 -20.59 -26.14 -19.73
N ASP A 181 -19.88 -25.98 -18.65
CA ASP A 181 -19.24 -27.10 -17.93
C ASP A 181 -19.97 -27.30 -16.62
N THR A 182 -21.00 -28.13 -16.72
CA THR A 182 -21.60 -28.85 -15.59
C THR A 182 -20.84 -30.15 -15.44
N SER A 183 -19.81 -30.18 -14.62
CA SER A 183 -19.25 -31.43 -14.09
C SER A 183 -19.66 -31.61 -12.64
N ALA A 184 -20.69 -32.37 -12.42
CA ALA A 184 -21.08 -32.88 -11.12
C ALA A 184 -20.00 -33.85 -10.59
N GLY A 185 -19.17 -33.35 -9.67
CA GLY A 185 -18.23 -34.21 -8.91
C GLY A 185 -18.97 -34.92 -7.78
N LYS A 186 -18.86 -36.23 -7.78
CA LYS A 186 -19.38 -37.12 -6.76
C LYS A 186 -18.72 -36.87 -5.41
N THR A 187 -19.50 -36.47 -4.42
CA THR A 187 -19.10 -36.41 -3.01
C THR A 187 -19.28 -37.80 -2.38
N GLY A 188 -18.17 -38.53 -2.16
CA GLY A 188 -18.11 -39.62 -1.19
C GLY A 188 -17.76 -39.08 0.19
N PRO A 189 -18.12 -39.78 1.29
CA PRO A 189 -17.78 -39.29 2.65
C PRO A 189 -16.27 -39.39 2.87
N LEU A 190 -15.65 -38.23 3.20
CA LEU A 190 -14.24 -38.15 3.58
C LEU A 190 -14.08 -38.48 5.07
N GLU A 191 -13.07 -39.29 5.40
CA GLU A 191 -12.73 -39.63 6.79
C GLU A 191 -12.26 -38.41 7.59
N PRO A 192 -12.46 -38.35 8.92
CA PRO A 192 -12.18 -37.15 9.74
C PRO A 192 -10.74 -36.66 9.70
N ALA A 193 -9.77 -37.53 9.51
CA ALA A 193 -8.35 -37.17 9.46
C ALA A 193 -7.98 -36.41 8.16
N THR A 194 -8.66 -36.71 7.05
CA THR A 194 -8.43 -36.06 5.75
C THR A 194 -9.03 -34.65 5.72
N VAL A 195 -10.10 -34.43 6.47
CA VAL A 195 -10.76 -33.12 6.56
C VAL A 195 -9.90 -32.15 7.38
N GLN A 196 -9.29 -32.61 8.46
CA GLN A 196 -8.43 -31.78 9.33
C GLN A 196 -7.14 -31.37 8.62
N ALA A 197 -6.52 -32.29 7.86
CA ALA A 197 -5.34 -31.98 7.03
C ALA A 197 -5.66 -31.00 5.89
N SER A 198 -6.83 -31.10 5.27
CA SER A 198 -7.24 -30.17 4.21
C SER A 198 -7.61 -28.76 4.74
N ILE A 199 -8.16 -28.69 5.95
CA ILE A 199 -8.44 -27.40 6.64
C ILE A 199 -7.13 -26.73 7.07
N GLY A 200 -6.18 -27.49 7.64
CA GLY A 200 -4.86 -26.97 8.03
C GLY A 200 -4.14 -26.37 6.82
N LYS A 201 -4.01 -27.09 5.73
CA LYS A 201 -3.34 -26.64 4.51
C LYS A 201 -4.02 -25.41 3.87
N LYS A 202 -5.34 -25.30 3.97
CA LYS A 202 -6.06 -24.10 3.52
C LYS A 202 -5.76 -22.91 4.41
N LEU A 203 -5.71 -23.08 5.73
CA LEU A 203 -5.36 -22.01 6.67
C LEU A 203 -3.89 -21.56 6.52
N GLU A 204 -2.96 -22.46 6.17
CA GLU A 204 -1.58 -22.10 5.86
C GLU A 204 -1.50 -21.16 4.67
N ILE A 205 -2.18 -21.48 3.58
CA ILE A 205 -2.28 -20.64 2.38
C ILE A 205 -2.97 -19.30 2.71
N ASP A 206 -4.00 -19.33 3.55
CA ASP A 206 -4.73 -18.13 3.96
C ASP A 206 -3.84 -17.20 4.82
N LEU A 207 -2.94 -17.71 5.67
CA LEU A 207 -2.01 -16.89 6.47
C LEU A 207 -0.91 -16.28 5.60
N GLU A 208 -0.31 -17.06 4.69
CA GLU A 208 0.65 -16.54 3.71
C GLU A 208 0.03 -15.40 2.88
N TYR A 209 -1.19 -15.61 2.40
CA TYR A 209 -1.95 -14.60 1.68
C TYR A 209 -2.22 -13.35 2.53
N ALA A 210 -2.58 -13.51 3.80
CA ALA A 210 -2.81 -12.39 4.71
C ALA A 210 -1.53 -11.55 4.93
N ILE A 211 -0.36 -12.20 5.06
CA ILE A 211 0.93 -11.53 5.19
C ILE A 211 1.28 -10.78 3.91
N GLU A 212 1.19 -11.44 2.75
CA GLU A 212 1.50 -10.82 1.45
C GLU A 212 0.60 -9.61 1.16
N ASN A 213 -0.62 -9.61 1.65
CA ASN A 213 -1.61 -8.56 1.40
C ASN A 213 -1.78 -7.58 2.57
N GLY A 214 -1.03 -7.72 3.65
CA GLY A 214 -1.05 -6.81 4.79
C GLY A 214 -2.35 -6.85 5.61
N LEU A 215 -3.06 -7.99 5.63
CA LEU A 215 -4.37 -8.17 6.28
C LEU A 215 -4.21 -8.53 7.77
N LYS A 216 -3.91 -7.54 8.61
CA LYS A 216 -3.50 -7.74 10.00
C LYS A 216 -4.55 -8.48 10.84
N ASP A 217 -5.79 -8.02 10.82
CA ASP A 217 -6.85 -8.61 11.65
C ASP A 217 -7.22 -10.03 11.21
N GLU A 218 -7.11 -10.32 9.92
CA GLU A 218 -7.32 -11.66 9.37
C GLU A 218 -6.15 -12.57 9.70
N GLY A 219 -4.92 -12.11 9.56
CA GLY A 219 -3.71 -12.85 9.92
C GLY A 219 -3.71 -13.29 11.39
N VAL A 220 -4.13 -12.42 12.31
CA VAL A 220 -4.32 -12.74 13.73
C VAL A 220 -5.32 -13.88 13.91
N LYS A 221 -6.52 -13.77 13.32
CA LYS A 221 -7.58 -14.80 13.43
C LYS A 221 -7.18 -16.14 12.82
N ILE A 222 -6.45 -16.11 11.71
CA ILE A 222 -5.96 -17.31 11.06
C ILE A 222 -4.89 -17.98 11.93
N THR A 223 -3.99 -17.20 12.51
CA THR A 223 -2.94 -17.69 13.41
C THR A 223 -3.53 -18.35 14.66
N GLU A 224 -4.57 -17.75 15.26
CA GLU A 224 -5.30 -18.37 16.38
C GLU A 224 -5.82 -19.77 16.05
N ARG A 225 -6.43 -19.93 14.87
CA ARG A 225 -6.94 -21.24 14.39
C ARG A 225 -5.82 -22.23 14.08
N LEU A 226 -4.72 -21.77 13.50
CA LEU A 226 -3.55 -22.61 13.22
C LEU A 226 -2.93 -23.15 14.52
N LEU A 227 -2.89 -22.35 15.58
CA LEU A 227 -2.38 -22.76 16.89
C LEU A 227 -3.21 -23.83 17.61
N GLU A 228 -4.41 -24.12 17.12
CA GLU A 228 -5.22 -25.25 17.59
C GLU A 228 -4.76 -26.62 17.01
N THR A 229 -4.11 -26.59 15.84
CA THR A 229 -3.82 -27.80 15.06
C THR A 229 -2.34 -27.98 14.71
N ILE A 230 -1.57 -26.88 14.67
CA ILE A 230 -0.16 -26.87 14.27
C ILE A 230 0.70 -26.37 15.44
N ARG A 231 1.89 -26.93 15.59
CA ARG A 231 2.83 -26.48 16.63
C ARG A 231 3.31 -25.04 16.36
N PRO A 232 3.43 -24.22 17.41
CA PRO A 232 3.80 -22.81 17.25
C PRO A 232 5.05 -22.56 16.39
N MET A 233 6.11 -23.35 16.59
CA MET A 233 7.34 -23.23 15.82
C MET A 233 7.21 -23.65 14.35
N GLU A 234 6.34 -24.60 14.04
CA GLU A 234 6.07 -24.97 12.64
C GLU A 234 5.40 -23.83 11.86
N ILE A 235 4.52 -23.05 12.51
CA ILE A 235 3.90 -21.86 11.89
C ILE A 235 4.99 -20.84 11.56
N VAL A 236 5.96 -20.65 12.46
CA VAL A 236 7.09 -19.73 12.25
C VAL A 236 7.94 -20.19 11.06
N ASP A 237 8.40 -21.44 11.09
CA ASP A 237 9.40 -21.94 10.15
C ASP A 237 8.83 -22.20 8.74
N GLN A 238 7.56 -22.62 8.66
CA GLN A 238 6.96 -23.06 7.40
C GLN A 238 6.07 -22.00 6.74
N ILE A 239 5.60 -21.00 7.50
CA ILE A 239 4.68 -19.99 6.96
C ILE A 239 5.24 -18.58 7.13
N LEU A 240 5.57 -18.15 8.37
CA LEU A 240 5.94 -16.75 8.61
C LEU A 240 7.26 -16.38 7.95
N ILE A 241 8.31 -17.18 8.13
CA ILE A 241 9.64 -16.91 7.54
C ILE A 241 9.56 -16.92 6.01
N PRO A 242 9.00 -17.96 5.34
CA PRO A 242 8.90 -17.94 3.88
C PRO A 242 8.07 -16.78 3.32
N ALA A 243 6.97 -16.41 3.98
CA ALA A 243 6.13 -15.29 3.55
C ALA A 243 6.86 -13.94 3.67
N LEU A 244 7.64 -13.74 4.76
CA LEU A 244 8.45 -12.54 4.95
C LEU A 244 9.63 -12.48 3.98
N ASP A 245 10.30 -13.60 3.72
CA ASP A 245 11.39 -13.67 2.72
C ASP A 245 10.87 -13.31 1.33
N LYS A 246 9.69 -13.80 0.96
CA LYS A 246 9.02 -13.46 -0.29
C LYS A 246 8.66 -11.97 -0.36
N ALA A 247 8.11 -11.40 0.74
CA ALA A 247 7.84 -9.98 0.81
C ALA A 247 9.13 -9.14 0.68
N GLY A 248 10.23 -9.58 1.31
CA GLY A 248 11.55 -8.96 1.18
C GLY A 248 12.08 -8.99 -0.25
N ALA A 249 12.01 -10.16 -0.91
CA ALA A 249 12.42 -10.32 -2.30
C ALA A 249 11.61 -9.44 -3.26
N ASN A 250 10.29 -9.36 -3.06
CA ASN A 250 9.41 -8.51 -3.84
C ASN A 250 9.70 -7.01 -3.62
N PHE A 251 10.15 -6.63 -2.43
CA PHE A 251 10.61 -5.28 -2.14
C PHE A 251 11.94 -4.97 -2.84
N GLU A 252 12.91 -5.89 -2.79
CA GLU A 252 14.20 -5.73 -3.47
C GLU A 252 14.05 -5.68 -5.00
N SER A 253 13.12 -6.45 -5.56
CA SER A 253 12.80 -6.43 -7.00
C SER A 253 11.99 -5.20 -7.43
N GLY A 254 11.46 -4.43 -6.48
CA GLY A 254 10.60 -3.26 -6.74
C GLY A 254 9.15 -3.62 -7.11
N GLU A 255 8.73 -4.86 -6.90
CA GLU A 255 7.33 -5.28 -7.08
C GLU A 255 6.41 -4.74 -6.00
N ILE A 256 6.93 -4.56 -4.78
CA ILE A 256 6.23 -3.89 -3.68
C ILE A 256 7.07 -2.72 -3.15
N PHE A 257 6.39 -1.79 -2.45
CA PHE A 257 7.02 -0.60 -1.88
C PHE A 257 7.05 -0.67 -0.35
N LEU A 258 7.83 0.22 0.27
CA LEU A 258 8.03 0.26 1.72
C LEU A 258 6.71 0.17 2.53
N PRO A 259 5.62 0.90 2.20
CA PRO A 259 4.36 0.76 2.93
C PRO A 259 3.79 -0.66 2.92
N GLN A 260 3.92 -1.36 1.81
CA GLN A 260 3.44 -2.74 1.66
C GLN A 260 4.28 -3.71 2.49
N LEU A 261 5.61 -3.56 2.44
CA LEU A 261 6.52 -4.34 3.28
C LEU A 261 6.23 -4.14 4.77
N LEU A 262 5.97 -2.90 5.20
CA LEU A 262 5.62 -2.59 6.58
C LEU A 262 4.28 -3.22 7.00
N LEU A 263 3.29 -3.26 6.10
CA LEU A 263 2.02 -3.93 6.35
C LEU A 263 2.21 -5.44 6.49
N SER A 264 2.96 -6.08 5.60
CA SER A 264 3.31 -7.51 5.68
C SER A 264 4.03 -7.83 7.00
N ALA A 265 5.02 -7.02 7.38
CA ALA A 265 5.73 -7.15 8.65
C ALA A 265 4.79 -6.98 9.84
N GLY A 266 3.82 -6.06 9.77
CA GLY A 266 2.82 -5.85 10.83
C GLY A 266 1.88 -7.03 11.03
N VAL A 267 1.51 -7.76 9.96
CA VAL A 267 0.75 -9.01 10.05
C VAL A 267 1.57 -10.09 10.73
N ALA A 268 2.81 -10.28 10.28
CA ALA A 268 3.72 -11.26 10.85
C ALA A 268 4.02 -10.98 12.32
N GLN A 269 4.21 -9.72 12.72
CA GLN A 269 4.39 -9.32 14.12
C GLN A 269 3.18 -9.72 14.97
N GLY A 270 1.94 -9.47 14.51
CA GLY A 270 0.73 -9.90 15.21
C GLY A 270 0.66 -11.42 15.40
N ALA A 271 1.04 -12.19 14.37
CA ALA A 271 1.14 -13.65 14.44
C ALA A 271 2.21 -14.11 15.45
N PHE A 272 3.40 -13.48 15.44
CA PHE A 272 4.48 -13.75 16.39
C PHE A 272 4.07 -13.50 17.84
N ASP A 273 3.35 -12.42 18.09
CA ASP A 273 2.90 -12.08 19.46
C ASP A 273 1.95 -13.15 20.01
N LEU A 274 1.05 -13.69 19.20
CA LEU A 274 0.18 -14.81 19.57
C LEU A 274 0.97 -16.10 19.80
N ILE A 275 1.91 -16.44 18.93
CA ILE A 275 2.76 -17.62 19.06
C ILE A 275 3.59 -17.55 20.34
N LYS A 276 4.18 -16.39 20.64
CA LYS A 276 4.95 -16.15 21.86
C LYS A 276 4.09 -16.30 23.11
N ALA A 277 2.87 -15.76 23.10
CA ALA A 277 1.93 -15.91 24.20
C ALA A 277 1.56 -17.38 24.44
N LYS A 278 1.34 -18.14 23.37
CA LYS A 278 1.05 -19.58 23.45
C LYS A 278 2.21 -20.38 24.02
N LEU A 279 3.44 -20.15 23.56
CA LEU A 279 4.65 -20.80 24.07
C LEU A 279 4.90 -20.49 25.55
N ALA A 280 4.65 -19.25 25.99
CA ALA A 280 4.76 -18.87 27.40
C ALA A 280 3.71 -19.57 28.27
N ALA A 281 2.48 -19.72 27.79
CA ALA A 281 1.44 -20.47 28.48
C ALA A 281 1.78 -21.97 28.61
N ASP A 282 2.30 -22.58 27.54
CA ASP A 282 2.66 -24.00 27.50
C ASP A 282 3.92 -24.31 28.38
N SER A 283 4.83 -23.34 28.58
CA SER A 283 5.97 -23.49 29.47
C SER A 283 5.57 -23.43 30.98
N ASN A 284 4.59 -22.60 31.33
CA ASN A 284 4.10 -22.49 32.70
C ASN A 284 3.25 -23.69 33.16
N ILE A 285 2.85 -24.59 32.25
CA ILE A 285 2.10 -25.82 32.61
C ILE A 285 3.06 -26.99 32.93
N ARG A 286 4.37 -26.82 32.68
CA ARG A 286 5.38 -27.86 32.89
C ARG A 286 6.23 -27.70 34.19
N GLU A 287 5.97 -26.68 34.98
CA GLU A 287 6.41 -26.51 36.35
C GLU A 287 5.27 -26.92 37.33
#